data_8625014cee25c936f678db742900e501
#
_entry.id   8625014cee25c936f678db742900e501
#
_cell.length_a   1.000
_cell.length_b   1.000
_cell.length_c   1.000
_cell.angle_alpha   90.00
_cell.angle_beta   90.00
_cell.angle_gamma   90.00
#
_symmetry.space_group_name_H-M   'P 1'
#
loop_
_entity.id
_entity.type
_entity.pdbx_description
1 polymer ?
#
loop_
_entity_poly.entity_id
_entity_poly.type
_entity_poly.pdbx_seq_one_letter_code
_entity_poly.pdbx_strand_id
1 'polypeptide(L)'
;PDAGLALRSEALGESWGKDVTWIVHTRKTDREIAQIVFDLGVDDMVSKPTPPDVFVTKIRQLIERRKRSASTAVGKGVSGSLAEMGLPEVVQVLWHGRKTCALRISSQRGKGEIGFSEGQIVDARLGAVRGEEAFYQMLTLADGEFRIDPDYKPGERTIDVSPEGLLLEGMRRLDEGVLK
;
A
#
# COMPACT_ATOMS: atom_id res chain seq x y z
N PRO A 1 36.16 7.67 11.26
CA PRO A 1 34.99 6.83 11.46
C PRO A 1 33.87 7.74 11.90
N ASP A 2 32.80 7.73 11.13
CA ASP A 2 31.76 8.72 11.26
C ASP A 2 30.82 8.31 12.40
N ALA A 3 30.85 9.04 13.51
CA ALA A 3 30.05 8.78 14.71
C ALA A 3 28.54 8.61 14.42
N GLY A 4 28.04 9.26 13.38
CA GLY A 4 26.66 9.10 12.96
C GLY A 4 26.33 7.73 12.36
N LEU A 5 27.26 7.11 11.64
CA LEU A 5 27.07 5.75 11.09
C LEU A 5 27.21 4.69 12.20
N ALA A 6 28.10 4.92 13.19
CA ALA A 6 28.22 4.06 14.36
C ALA A 6 26.92 4.07 15.19
N LEU A 7 26.34 5.25 15.41
CA LEU A 7 25.04 5.39 16.09
C LEU A 7 23.93 4.62 15.37
N ARG A 8 23.89 4.67 14.04
CA ARG A 8 22.90 3.90 13.26
C ARG A 8 23.11 2.40 13.43
N SER A 9 24.35 1.93 13.41
CA SER A 9 24.68 0.51 13.61
C SER A 9 24.23 0.01 14.99
N GLU A 10 24.46 0.78 16.04
CA GLU A 10 23.99 0.47 17.39
C GLU A 10 22.45 0.45 17.46
N ALA A 11 21.80 1.46 16.89
CA ALA A 11 20.34 1.57 16.87
C ALA A 11 19.64 0.41 16.15
N LEU A 12 20.29 -0.27 15.20
CA LEU A 12 19.73 -1.46 14.53
C LEU A 12 19.50 -2.62 15.51
N GLY A 13 20.28 -2.71 16.59
CA GLY A 13 20.11 -3.70 17.66
C GLY A 13 18.96 -3.38 18.62
N GLU A 14 18.47 -2.16 18.61
CA GLU A 14 17.44 -1.67 19.52
C GLU A 14 16.03 -1.78 18.89
N SER A 15 15.03 -2.02 19.73
CA SER A 15 13.63 -2.17 19.26
C SER A 15 13.10 -0.91 18.57
N TRP A 16 13.49 0.28 19.04
CA TRP A 16 13.09 1.58 18.49
C TRP A 16 13.82 1.94 17.20
N GLY A 17 15.00 1.39 16.95
CA GLY A 17 15.84 1.76 15.81
C GLY A 17 15.25 1.44 14.44
N LYS A 18 14.32 0.49 14.39
CA LYS A 18 13.59 0.12 13.15
C LYS A 18 12.44 1.07 12.85
N ASP A 19 11.92 1.76 13.85
CA ASP A 19 10.74 2.62 13.74
C ASP A 19 11.09 4.10 13.50
N VAL A 20 12.39 4.44 13.48
CA VAL A 20 12.88 5.80 13.26
C VAL A 20 13.30 5.99 11.80
N THR A 21 12.98 7.15 11.23
CA THR A 21 13.51 7.57 9.92
C THR A 21 14.93 8.08 10.07
N TRP A 22 15.86 7.48 9.33
CA TRP A 22 17.27 7.79 9.37
C TRP A 22 17.72 8.54 8.14
N ILE A 23 18.30 9.71 8.35
CA ILE A 23 18.88 10.55 7.29
C ILE A 23 20.33 10.82 7.61
N VAL A 24 21.22 10.51 6.68
CA VAL A 24 22.63 10.86 6.78
C VAL A 24 22.88 12.21 6.09
N HIS A 25 23.33 13.22 6.83
CA HIS A 25 23.71 14.53 6.30
C HIS A 25 25.22 14.69 6.38
N THR A 26 25.91 14.50 5.26
CA THR A 26 27.38 14.38 5.21
C THR A 26 28.01 15.21 4.09
N ARG A 27 29.29 15.56 4.21
CA ARG A 27 30.09 16.10 3.12
C ARG A 27 30.75 15.03 2.27
N LYS A 28 30.82 13.80 2.78
CA LYS A 28 31.40 12.66 2.04
C LYS A 28 30.30 11.99 1.25
N THR A 29 30.43 12.05 -0.07
CA THR A 29 29.45 11.48 -1.02
C THR A 29 30.10 10.49 -1.98
N ASP A 30 31.26 9.96 -1.59
CA ASP A 30 31.96 8.94 -2.37
C ASP A 30 31.18 7.61 -2.34
N ARG A 31 31.52 6.73 -3.29
CA ARG A 31 30.83 5.47 -3.51
C ARG A 31 30.88 4.54 -2.29
N GLU A 32 31.97 4.59 -1.53
CA GLU A 32 32.15 3.74 -0.35
C GLU A 32 31.16 4.14 0.76
N ILE A 33 31.04 5.43 1.02
CA ILE A 33 30.07 5.95 2.00
C ILE A 33 28.64 5.68 1.56
N ALA A 34 28.31 5.85 0.27
CA ALA A 34 27.00 5.53 -0.26
C ALA A 34 26.64 4.05 -0.06
N GLN A 35 27.61 3.13 -0.25
CA GLN A 35 27.40 1.71 -0.01
C GLN A 35 27.14 1.41 1.48
N ILE A 36 27.96 1.98 2.38
CA ILE A 36 27.77 1.79 3.83
C ILE A 36 26.40 2.32 4.29
N VAL A 37 26.00 3.49 3.79
CA VAL A 37 24.68 4.09 4.10
C VAL A 37 23.55 3.18 3.64
N PHE A 38 23.69 2.62 2.44
CA PHE A 38 22.71 1.66 1.89
C PHE A 38 22.64 0.38 2.74
N ASP A 39 23.79 -0.23 3.08
CA ASP A 39 23.87 -1.46 3.86
C ASP A 39 23.31 -1.29 5.29
N LEU A 40 23.44 -0.09 5.86
CA LEU A 40 22.86 0.26 7.15
C LEU A 40 21.35 0.56 7.09
N GLY A 41 20.73 0.49 5.91
CA GLY A 41 19.29 0.73 5.74
C GLY A 41 18.89 2.15 6.15
N VAL A 42 19.68 3.16 5.77
CA VAL A 42 19.34 4.58 5.95
C VAL A 42 18.32 4.99 4.91
N ASP A 43 17.30 5.76 5.30
CA ASP A 43 16.18 6.13 4.43
C ASP A 43 16.56 7.16 3.35
N ASP A 44 17.53 8.06 3.62
CA ASP A 44 18.07 9.01 2.64
C ASP A 44 19.45 9.53 3.04
N MET A 45 20.22 9.97 2.05
CA MET A 45 21.50 10.63 2.23
C MET A 45 21.48 12.01 1.58
N VAL A 46 21.88 13.03 2.32
CA VAL A 46 21.90 14.42 1.87
C VAL A 46 23.31 14.97 1.97
N SER A 47 23.81 15.56 0.88
CA SER A 47 25.13 16.18 0.84
C SER A 47 25.17 17.54 1.50
N LYS A 48 26.25 17.87 2.22
CA LYS A 48 26.53 19.21 2.72
C LYS A 48 27.37 20.00 1.70
N PRO A 49 27.12 21.31 1.52
CA PRO A 49 26.05 22.12 2.15
C PRO A 49 24.69 21.92 1.47
N THR A 50 23.63 21.94 2.25
CA THR A 50 22.26 21.91 1.76
C THR A 50 21.48 23.08 2.36
N PRO A 51 20.77 23.89 1.57
CA PRO A 51 19.92 24.95 2.10
C PRO A 51 18.88 24.40 3.09
N PRO A 52 18.59 25.10 4.20
CA PRO A 52 17.69 24.60 5.24
C PRO A 52 16.27 24.28 4.74
N ASP A 53 15.74 25.05 3.82
CA ASP A 53 14.42 24.86 3.20
C ASP A 53 14.36 23.58 2.36
N VAL A 54 15.40 23.27 1.60
CA VAL A 54 15.53 22.02 0.84
C VAL A 54 15.63 20.83 1.79
N PHE A 55 16.41 20.97 2.88
CA PHE A 55 16.56 19.89 3.87
C PHE A 55 15.24 19.60 4.59
N VAL A 56 14.52 20.65 5.03
CA VAL A 56 13.19 20.52 5.66
C VAL A 56 12.19 19.90 4.71
N THR A 57 12.21 20.27 3.43
CA THR A 57 11.33 19.68 2.42
C THR A 57 11.59 18.19 2.24
N LYS A 58 12.85 17.77 2.18
CA LYS A 58 13.22 16.35 2.13
C LYS A 58 12.74 15.59 3.37
N ILE A 59 12.94 16.13 4.56
CA ILE A 59 12.44 15.52 5.81
C ILE A 59 10.92 15.31 5.74
N ARG A 60 10.16 16.32 5.33
CA ARG A 60 8.70 16.23 5.20
C ARG A 60 8.30 15.14 4.22
N GLN A 61 8.93 15.07 3.06
CA GLN A 61 8.67 14.03 2.06
C GLN A 61 8.95 12.63 2.59
N LEU A 62 10.04 12.44 3.35
CA LEU A 62 10.36 11.16 3.96
C LEU A 62 9.37 10.77 5.05
N ILE A 63 8.96 11.72 5.90
CA ILE A 63 7.94 11.49 6.92
C ILE A 63 6.59 11.11 6.26
N GLU A 64 6.18 11.84 5.22
CA GLU A 64 4.95 11.53 4.49
C GLU A 64 5.03 10.17 3.78
N ARG A 65 6.18 9.87 3.16
CA ARG A 65 6.42 8.55 2.56
C ARG A 65 6.35 7.44 3.61
N ARG A 66 6.94 7.67 4.80
CA ARG A 66 6.91 6.70 5.90
C ARG A 66 5.52 6.59 6.53
N LYS A 67 4.76 7.68 6.68
CA LYS A 67 3.36 7.64 7.10
C LYS A 67 2.51 6.83 6.13
N ARG A 68 2.71 6.99 4.82
CA ARG A 68 2.08 6.15 3.79
C ARG A 68 2.51 4.70 3.92
N SER A 69 3.82 4.45 4.14
CA SER A 69 4.36 3.10 4.37
C SER A 69 3.98 2.54 5.74
N ALA A 70 3.82 3.35 6.79
CA ALA A 70 3.36 2.90 8.11
C ALA A 70 1.84 2.68 8.15
N SER A 71 1.08 3.39 7.36
CA SER A 71 -0.30 3.01 6.99
C SER A 71 -0.31 1.65 6.25
N THR A 72 0.83 1.28 5.62
CA THR A 72 1.10 -0.03 5.00
C THR A 72 1.78 -1.04 5.93
N ALA A 73 2.43 -0.62 7.02
CA ALA A 73 3.29 -1.48 7.86
C ALA A 73 2.57 -2.17 9.04
N VAL A 74 1.24 -2.09 9.10
CA VAL A 74 0.45 -3.06 9.88
C VAL A 74 0.08 -4.22 8.94
N GLY A 75 1.03 -5.12 8.69
CA GLY A 75 0.86 -6.34 7.89
C GLY A 75 1.55 -6.27 6.52
N LYS A 76 2.29 -7.31 6.20
CA LYS A 76 2.91 -7.59 4.90
C LYS A 76 1.88 -7.50 3.77
N GLY A 77 1.74 -6.36 3.07
CA GLY A 77 0.79 -6.23 1.97
C GLY A 77 1.16 -5.11 1.01
N VAL A 78 0.79 -5.27 -0.24
CA VAL A 78 0.88 -4.23 -1.27
C VAL A 78 -0.24 -3.23 -1.06
N SER A 79 0.02 -1.92 -1.21
CA SER A 79 -1.01 -0.88 -1.17
C SER A 79 -0.81 0.12 -2.31
N GLY A 80 -1.86 0.83 -2.64
CA GLY A 80 -1.87 1.83 -3.68
C GLY A 80 -3.10 2.72 -3.62
N SER A 81 -3.20 3.64 -4.57
CA SER A 81 -4.34 4.54 -4.74
C SER A 81 -5.25 4.06 -5.86
N LEU A 82 -6.57 4.07 -5.62
CA LEU A 82 -7.56 3.77 -6.66
C LEU A 82 -7.58 4.82 -7.77
N ALA A 83 -7.07 6.03 -7.51
CA ALA A 83 -6.91 7.06 -8.53
C ALA A 83 -5.75 6.77 -9.50
N GLU A 84 -4.73 5.99 -9.07
CA GLU A 84 -3.58 5.60 -9.90
C GLU A 84 -3.81 4.26 -10.60
N MET A 85 -4.48 3.33 -9.92
CA MET A 85 -4.84 2.01 -10.43
C MET A 85 -6.27 1.71 -10.00
N GLY A 86 -7.20 1.70 -10.93
CA GLY A 86 -8.61 1.47 -10.64
C GLY A 86 -8.88 0.09 -10.06
N LEU A 87 -10.03 -0.04 -9.39
CA LEU A 87 -10.40 -1.33 -8.79
C LEU A 87 -10.42 -2.49 -9.79
N PRO A 88 -10.90 -2.32 -11.05
CA PRO A 88 -10.86 -3.39 -12.04
C PRO A 88 -9.47 -3.93 -12.32
N GLU A 89 -8.47 -3.06 -12.44
CA GLU A 89 -7.07 -3.45 -12.69
C GLU A 89 -6.49 -4.23 -11.50
N VAL A 90 -6.74 -3.76 -10.28
CA VAL A 90 -6.29 -4.47 -9.06
C VAL A 90 -6.91 -5.87 -8.98
N VAL A 91 -8.21 -5.98 -9.24
CA VAL A 91 -8.93 -7.26 -9.27
C VAL A 91 -8.34 -8.21 -10.32
N GLN A 92 -8.04 -7.73 -11.54
CA GLN A 92 -7.43 -8.53 -12.59
C GLN A 92 -6.05 -9.06 -12.19
N VAL A 93 -5.21 -8.23 -11.58
CA VAL A 93 -3.88 -8.65 -11.08
C VAL A 93 -4.00 -9.78 -10.04
N LEU A 94 -4.92 -9.65 -9.09
CA LEU A 94 -5.12 -10.65 -8.04
C LEU A 94 -5.72 -11.95 -8.58
N TRP A 95 -6.66 -11.85 -9.50
CA TRP A 95 -7.29 -12.98 -10.17
C TRP A 95 -6.28 -13.77 -11.01
N HIS A 96 -5.59 -13.12 -11.97
CA HIS A 96 -4.57 -13.77 -12.81
C HIS A 96 -3.40 -14.32 -11.99
N GLY A 97 -3.01 -13.63 -10.91
CA GLY A 97 -1.99 -14.07 -9.98
C GLY A 97 -2.42 -15.21 -9.06
N ARG A 98 -3.69 -15.70 -9.15
CA ARG A 98 -4.27 -16.76 -8.30
C ARG A 98 -4.02 -16.52 -6.81
N LYS A 99 -4.16 -15.25 -6.38
CA LYS A 99 -3.85 -14.87 -5.01
C LYS A 99 -4.97 -15.27 -4.04
N THR A 100 -4.57 -15.65 -2.82
CA THR A 100 -5.47 -15.76 -1.66
C THR A 100 -5.11 -14.61 -0.73
N CYS A 101 -6.02 -13.64 -0.60
CA CYS A 101 -5.78 -12.40 0.14
C CYS A 101 -7.11 -11.64 0.35
N ALA A 102 -7.12 -10.61 1.20
CA ALA A 102 -8.16 -9.61 1.19
C ALA A 102 -7.67 -8.31 0.54
N LEU A 103 -8.46 -7.74 -0.33
CA LEU A 103 -8.29 -6.38 -0.83
C LEU A 103 -9.16 -5.46 0.03
N ARG A 104 -8.52 -4.65 0.87
CA ARG A 104 -9.18 -3.67 1.72
C ARG A 104 -9.13 -2.31 1.08
N ILE A 105 -10.27 -1.64 1.04
CA ILE A 105 -10.44 -0.33 0.41
C ILE A 105 -10.88 0.67 1.49
N SER A 106 -10.28 1.86 1.47
CA SER A 106 -10.67 2.98 2.32
C SER A 106 -10.93 4.20 1.44
N SER A 107 -12.18 4.64 1.37
CA SER A 107 -12.62 5.79 0.58
C SER A 107 -13.50 6.72 1.41
N GLN A 108 -13.88 7.85 0.85
CA GLN A 108 -14.84 8.78 1.48
C GLN A 108 -16.23 8.13 1.66
N ARG A 109 -16.59 7.15 0.83
CA ARG A 109 -17.86 6.40 0.92
C ARG A 109 -17.83 5.29 1.97
N GLY A 110 -16.69 5.04 2.60
CA GLY A 110 -16.55 4.06 3.65
C GLY A 110 -15.41 3.06 3.41
N LYS A 111 -15.44 2.00 4.22
CA LYS A 111 -14.46 0.90 4.15
C LYS A 111 -15.09 -0.29 3.43
N GLY A 112 -14.38 -0.81 2.43
CA GLY A 112 -14.72 -2.01 1.69
C GLY A 112 -13.67 -3.10 1.89
N GLU A 113 -14.09 -4.35 1.69
CA GLU A 113 -13.22 -5.53 1.68
C GLU A 113 -13.69 -6.50 0.60
N ILE A 114 -12.76 -7.03 -0.20
CA ILE A 114 -13.00 -8.09 -1.17
C ILE A 114 -12.07 -9.25 -0.84
N GLY A 115 -12.63 -10.40 -0.53
CA GLY A 115 -11.92 -11.63 -0.23
C GLY A 115 -11.63 -12.45 -1.47
N PHE A 116 -10.37 -12.83 -1.66
CA PHE A 116 -9.90 -13.70 -2.74
C PHE A 116 -9.45 -15.05 -2.17
N SER A 117 -9.80 -16.13 -2.87
CA SER A 117 -9.27 -17.47 -2.64
C SER A 117 -8.85 -18.08 -3.97
N GLU A 118 -7.55 -18.36 -4.13
CA GLU A 118 -6.97 -18.87 -5.39
C GLU A 118 -7.33 -18.04 -6.64
N GLY A 119 -7.41 -16.73 -6.47
CA GLY A 119 -7.81 -15.78 -7.49
C GLY A 119 -9.33 -15.60 -7.64
N GLN A 120 -10.15 -16.47 -7.07
CA GLN A 120 -11.61 -16.31 -7.10
C GLN A 120 -12.07 -15.31 -6.04
N ILE A 121 -13.01 -14.43 -6.38
CA ILE A 121 -13.68 -13.57 -5.41
C ILE A 121 -14.68 -14.43 -4.65
N VAL A 122 -14.54 -14.53 -3.33
CA VAL A 122 -15.37 -15.37 -2.48
C VAL A 122 -16.34 -14.58 -1.60
N ASP A 123 -15.99 -13.34 -1.27
CA ASP A 123 -16.83 -12.45 -0.48
C ASP A 123 -16.49 -10.99 -0.82
N ALA A 124 -17.47 -10.10 -0.68
CA ALA A 124 -17.25 -8.66 -0.76
C ALA A 124 -18.15 -7.94 0.24
N ARG A 125 -17.64 -6.85 0.82
CA ARG A 125 -18.36 -6.06 1.83
C ARG A 125 -18.06 -4.58 1.64
N LEU A 126 -19.11 -3.76 1.72
CA LEU A 126 -19.02 -2.31 1.76
C LEU A 126 -20.01 -1.78 2.81
N GLY A 127 -19.51 -1.42 3.98
CA GLY A 127 -20.36 -1.07 5.11
C GLY A 127 -21.30 -2.22 5.49
N ALA A 128 -22.62 -2.03 5.34
CA ALA A 128 -23.64 -3.05 5.61
C ALA A 128 -23.96 -3.95 4.39
N VAL A 129 -23.51 -3.58 3.19
CA VAL A 129 -23.78 -4.31 1.95
C VAL A 129 -22.78 -5.46 1.79
N ARG A 130 -23.24 -6.62 1.30
CA ARG A 130 -22.43 -7.81 1.10
C ARG A 130 -22.65 -8.45 -0.27
N GLY A 131 -21.71 -9.33 -0.63
CA GLY A 131 -21.78 -10.12 -1.86
C GLY A 131 -21.57 -9.30 -3.12
N GLU A 132 -22.18 -9.73 -4.22
CA GLU A 132 -22.01 -9.12 -5.54
C GLU A 132 -22.39 -7.64 -5.56
N GLU A 133 -23.46 -7.27 -4.85
CA GLU A 133 -23.89 -5.87 -4.79
C GLU A 133 -22.85 -4.96 -4.13
N ALA A 134 -22.17 -5.43 -3.08
CA ALA A 134 -21.05 -4.69 -2.47
C ALA A 134 -19.89 -4.54 -3.45
N PHE A 135 -19.58 -5.58 -4.22
CA PHE A 135 -18.55 -5.52 -5.26
C PHE A 135 -18.89 -4.48 -6.33
N TYR A 136 -20.13 -4.50 -6.84
CA TYR A 136 -20.57 -3.54 -7.87
C TYR A 136 -20.53 -2.09 -7.37
N GLN A 137 -20.95 -1.84 -6.14
CA GLN A 137 -20.85 -0.51 -5.54
C GLN A 137 -19.39 -0.07 -5.36
N MET A 138 -18.47 -0.96 -5.04
CA MET A 138 -17.05 -0.63 -4.95
C MET A 138 -16.42 -0.28 -6.30
N LEU A 139 -16.93 -0.81 -7.42
CA LEU A 139 -16.47 -0.42 -8.75
C LEU A 139 -16.74 1.06 -9.11
N THR A 140 -17.68 1.71 -8.41
CA THR A 140 -17.93 3.15 -8.60
C THR A 140 -16.95 4.05 -7.85
N LEU A 141 -16.02 3.48 -7.06
CA LEU A 141 -15.04 4.25 -6.31
C LEU A 141 -13.92 4.71 -7.25
N ALA A 142 -13.90 6.00 -7.55
CA ALA A 142 -12.86 6.61 -8.37
C ALA A 142 -11.65 7.06 -7.55
N ASP A 143 -11.79 7.15 -6.22
CA ASP A 143 -10.77 7.58 -5.28
C ASP A 143 -10.72 6.68 -4.05
N GLY A 144 -9.64 6.76 -3.31
CA GLY A 144 -9.41 6.00 -2.10
C GLY A 144 -8.08 5.25 -2.14
N GLU A 145 -7.76 4.67 -1.00
CA GLU A 145 -6.57 3.83 -0.86
C GLU A 145 -6.98 2.36 -0.78
N PHE A 146 -6.23 1.50 -1.43
CA PHE A 146 -6.38 0.06 -1.29
C PHE A 146 -5.17 -0.57 -0.63
N ARG A 147 -5.41 -1.71 0.00
CA ARG A 147 -4.38 -2.54 0.63
C ARG A 147 -4.70 -4.01 0.45
N ILE A 148 -3.70 -4.79 0.08
CA ILE A 148 -3.78 -6.25 -0.03
C ILE A 148 -3.26 -6.85 1.28
N ASP A 149 -4.09 -7.65 1.94
CA ASP A 149 -3.76 -8.40 3.15
C ASP A 149 -3.54 -9.88 2.77
N PRO A 150 -2.27 -10.35 2.74
CA PRO A 150 -1.97 -11.73 2.35
C PRO A 150 -2.26 -12.75 3.45
N ASP A 151 -2.44 -12.31 4.71
CA ASP A 151 -2.74 -13.20 5.84
C ASP A 151 -4.25 -13.48 5.98
N TYR A 152 -5.05 -13.03 4.99
CA TYR A 152 -6.49 -13.27 4.95
C TYR A 152 -6.81 -14.76 4.89
N LYS A 153 -7.77 -15.16 5.70
CA LYS A 153 -8.36 -16.50 5.66
C LYS A 153 -9.78 -16.40 5.11
N PRO A 154 -10.07 -17.05 3.97
CA PRO A 154 -11.41 -17.06 3.41
C PRO A 154 -12.41 -17.59 4.44
N GLY A 155 -13.49 -16.84 4.65
CA GLY A 155 -14.62 -17.23 5.49
C GLY A 155 -15.75 -17.82 4.68
N GLU A 156 -16.98 -17.45 5.02
CA GLU A 156 -18.19 -17.84 4.29
C GLU A 156 -18.16 -17.26 2.87
N ARG A 157 -18.46 -18.12 1.89
CA ARG A 157 -18.55 -17.71 0.50
C ARG A 157 -19.91 -17.09 0.22
N THR A 158 -19.92 -15.85 -0.26
CA THR A 158 -21.13 -15.10 -0.61
C THR A 158 -21.22 -14.77 -2.10
N ILE A 159 -20.16 -15.09 -2.86
CA ILE A 159 -20.06 -14.83 -4.30
C ILE A 159 -19.63 -16.13 -5.00
N ASP A 160 -20.44 -16.58 -5.94
CA ASP A 160 -20.19 -17.79 -6.74
C ASP A 160 -19.86 -17.47 -8.21
N VAL A 161 -19.99 -16.21 -8.61
CA VAL A 161 -19.70 -15.73 -9.97
C VAL A 161 -18.18 -15.56 -10.14
N SER A 162 -17.66 -15.89 -11.33
CA SER A 162 -16.26 -15.70 -11.65
C SER A 162 -15.86 -14.22 -11.61
N PRO A 163 -14.59 -13.88 -11.28
CA PRO A 163 -14.14 -12.48 -11.29
C PRO A 163 -14.34 -11.77 -12.62
N GLU A 164 -14.19 -12.50 -13.74
CA GLU A 164 -14.46 -12.00 -15.08
C GLU A 164 -15.94 -11.62 -15.25
N GLY A 165 -16.84 -12.51 -14.83
CA GLY A 165 -18.28 -12.28 -14.90
C GLY A 165 -18.73 -11.09 -14.04
N LEU A 166 -18.15 -10.97 -12.82
CA LEU A 166 -18.40 -9.82 -11.94
C LEU A 166 -17.91 -8.50 -12.56
N LEU A 167 -16.72 -8.48 -13.14
CA LEU A 167 -16.20 -7.29 -13.80
C LEU A 167 -17.04 -6.90 -15.01
N LEU A 168 -17.39 -7.86 -15.85
CA LEU A 168 -18.19 -7.61 -17.05
C LEU A 168 -19.58 -7.04 -16.69
N GLU A 169 -20.27 -7.67 -15.75
CA GLU A 169 -21.58 -7.20 -15.27
C GLU A 169 -21.47 -5.84 -14.57
N GLY A 170 -20.43 -5.64 -13.75
CA GLY A 170 -20.18 -4.35 -13.08
C GLY A 170 -19.94 -3.22 -14.06
N MET A 171 -19.11 -3.43 -15.09
CA MET A 171 -18.87 -2.44 -16.15
C MET A 171 -20.14 -2.15 -16.94
N ARG A 172 -20.92 -3.16 -17.28
CA ARG A 172 -22.23 -2.97 -17.93
C ARG A 172 -23.17 -2.08 -17.10
N ARG A 173 -23.26 -2.32 -15.79
CA ARG A 173 -24.09 -1.52 -14.87
C ARG A 173 -23.60 -0.07 -14.73
N LEU A 174 -22.28 0.14 -14.79
CA LEU A 174 -21.69 1.49 -14.80
C LEU A 174 -22.08 2.23 -16.08
N ASP A 175 -21.97 1.59 -17.25
CA ASP A 175 -22.30 2.19 -18.55
C ASP A 175 -23.80 2.51 -18.69
N GLU A 176 -24.67 1.67 -18.13
CA GLU A 176 -26.12 1.88 -18.08
C GLU A 176 -26.56 2.88 -17.00
N GLY A 177 -25.62 3.39 -16.17
CA GLY A 177 -25.93 4.35 -15.10
C GLY A 177 -26.78 3.76 -13.97
N VAL A 178 -26.79 2.45 -13.81
CA VAL A 178 -27.52 1.72 -12.76
C VAL A 178 -26.78 1.86 -11.42
N LEU A 179 -25.46 1.95 -11.44
CA LEU A 179 -24.62 2.18 -10.27
C LEU A 179 -24.34 3.68 -10.11
N LYS A 180 -24.60 4.23 -8.94
CA LYS A 180 -24.37 5.66 -8.60
C LYS A 180 -23.41 5.80 -7.43
#